data_45bc3ffba832d7d98b1bbd465eac63b3
#
_entry.id   45bc3ffba832d7d98b1bbd465eac63b3
#
_cell.length_a   1.000
_cell.length_b   1.000
_cell.length_c   1.000
_cell.angle_alpha   90.00
_cell.angle_beta   90.00
_cell.angle_gamma   90.00
#
_symmetry.space_group_name_H-M   'P 1'
#
loop_
_entity.id
_entity.type
_entity.pdbx_description
1 polymer ?
#
loop_
_entity_poly.entity_id
_entity_poly.type
_entity_poly.pdbx_seq_one_letter_code
_entity_poly.pdbx_strand_id
1 'polypeptide(L)'
;REDFQSWFTAEGIRPVKFTRNTNEGRYTATNTYHYMWNAAEPYIAADVYSSSSGQRNVNMPLNACPYDLPALFFLARNMDFDSVVPGKRYPMTFAIDDDIYNVYFILHGRETRKIKGLGTVRTIKFAAKLLAGEVFTGEEDMMIWVTDDDNRIPVWFEAPIMVGTASGRLAEYSGLKYPFSSLTNK
;
A
#
# COMPACT_ATOMS: atom_id res chain seq x y z
N ARG A 1 -8.49 -9.93 12.47
CA ARG A 1 -9.26 -8.88 11.79
C ARG A 1 -8.42 -7.63 11.73
N GLU A 2 -8.34 -7.02 10.55
CA GLU A 2 -7.66 -5.75 10.33
C GLU A 2 -8.65 -4.72 9.80
N ASP A 3 -8.57 -3.49 10.30
CA ASP A 3 -9.33 -2.35 9.85
C ASP A 3 -8.38 -1.17 9.68
N PHE A 4 -8.31 -0.63 8.45
CA PHE A 4 -7.48 0.50 8.09
C PHE A 4 -8.36 1.59 7.48
N GLN A 5 -8.28 2.80 8.01
CA GLN A 5 -8.99 3.94 7.49
C GLN A 5 -8.03 5.11 7.29
N SER A 6 -8.15 5.80 6.16
CA SER A 6 -7.34 6.97 5.84
C SER A 6 -8.22 8.10 5.34
N TRP A 7 -7.90 9.30 5.79
CA TRP A 7 -8.44 10.56 5.30
C TRP A 7 -7.31 11.34 4.65
N PHE A 8 -7.50 11.72 3.40
CA PHE A 8 -6.51 12.45 2.64
C PHE A 8 -7.18 13.52 1.76
N THR A 9 -6.41 14.50 1.31
CA THR A 9 -6.91 15.53 0.39
C THR A 9 -7.22 14.92 -0.97
N ALA A 10 -8.27 15.41 -1.64
CA ALA A 10 -8.59 14.99 -3.00
C ALA A 10 -7.48 15.38 -3.99
N GLU A 11 -6.84 16.51 -3.74
CA GLU A 11 -5.70 16.99 -4.51
C GLU A 11 -4.39 16.46 -3.89
N GLY A 12 -3.62 15.69 -4.68
CA GLY A 12 -2.32 15.15 -4.31
C GLY A 12 -2.34 13.98 -3.34
N ILE A 13 -3.51 13.46 -2.91
CA ILE A 13 -3.65 12.31 -1.99
C ILE A 13 -2.77 12.49 -0.74
N ARG A 14 -2.71 13.72 -0.20
CA ARG A 14 -1.91 14.02 0.98
C ARG A 14 -2.66 13.56 2.24
N PRO A 15 -2.10 12.64 3.05
CA PRO A 15 -2.75 12.14 4.26
C PRO A 15 -3.05 13.28 5.27
N VAL A 16 -4.18 13.17 5.95
CA VAL A 16 -4.64 14.10 7.01
C VAL A 16 -4.81 13.36 8.33
N LYS A 17 -5.40 12.18 8.26
CA LYS A 17 -5.61 11.29 9.40
C LYS A 17 -5.54 9.84 8.95
N PHE A 18 -5.04 8.97 9.81
CA PHE A 18 -5.05 7.52 9.62
C PHE A 18 -5.44 6.82 10.91
N THR A 19 -6.16 5.71 10.79
CA THR A 19 -6.41 4.79 11.90
C THR A 19 -6.19 3.36 11.47
N ARG A 20 -5.60 2.58 12.36
CA ARG A 20 -5.44 1.13 12.25
C ARG A 20 -6.04 0.47 13.48
N ASN A 21 -6.73 -0.64 13.27
CA ASN A 21 -7.18 -1.52 14.34
C ASN A 21 -6.92 -2.98 13.92
N THR A 22 -5.96 -3.60 14.57
CA THR A 22 -5.50 -4.96 14.29
C THR A 22 -5.87 -5.88 15.44
N ASN A 23 -6.45 -7.04 15.12
CA ASN A 23 -6.70 -8.11 16.07
C ASN A 23 -6.36 -9.45 15.40
N GLU A 24 -5.18 -10.01 15.73
CA GLU A 24 -4.62 -11.23 15.19
C GLU A 24 -4.28 -12.21 16.33
N GLY A 25 -5.30 -12.94 16.77
CA GLY A 25 -5.16 -13.90 17.85
C GLY A 25 -4.73 -13.24 19.17
N ARG A 26 -3.48 -13.38 19.56
CA ARG A 26 -2.93 -12.76 20.79
C ARG A 26 -2.35 -11.37 20.57
N TYR A 27 -2.13 -10.97 19.32
CA TYR A 27 -1.61 -9.64 18.99
C TYR A 27 -2.75 -8.69 18.70
N THR A 28 -2.74 -7.56 19.38
CA THR A 28 -3.64 -6.42 19.12
C THR A 28 -2.83 -5.15 18.97
N ALA A 29 -3.23 -4.28 18.04
CA ALA A 29 -2.62 -2.97 17.86
C ALA A 29 -3.67 -1.94 17.43
N THR A 30 -3.52 -0.71 17.90
CA THR A 30 -4.28 0.45 17.43
C THR A 30 -3.35 1.61 17.19
N ASN A 31 -3.48 2.24 16.01
CA ASN A 31 -2.72 3.42 15.68
C ASN A 31 -3.68 4.53 15.24
N THR A 32 -3.44 5.74 15.72
CA THR A 32 -4.12 6.94 15.24
C THR A 32 -3.08 7.99 14.90
N TYR A 33 -3.07 8.46 13.63
CA TYR A 33 -2.18 9.52 13.19
C TYR A 33 -2.97 10.77 12.84
N HIS A 34 -2.45 11.92 13.25
CA HIS A 34 -2.86 13.24 12.80
C HIS A 34 -1.68 13.92 12.13
N TYR A 35 -1.83 14.25 10.85
CA TYR A 35 -0.76 14.89 10.07
C TYR A 35 -0.82 16.40 10.25
N MET A 36 0.11 16.93 11.01
CA MET A 36 0.19 18.34 11.43
C MET A 36 0.98 19.17 10.39
N TRP A 37 0.46 19.25 9.17
CA TRP A 37 1.12 19.92 8.04
C TRP A 37 1.37 21.41 8.24
N ASN A 38 0.51 22.09 9.01
CA ASN A 38 0.55 23.53 9.21
C ASN A 38 1.36 23.94 10.46
N ALA A 39 2.00 22.99 11.17
CA ALA A 39 2.90 23.31 12.25
C ALA A 39 4.18 23.99 11.73
N ALA A 40 4.86 24.77 12.55
CA ALA A 40 6.13 25.43 12.19
C ALA A 40 7.17 24.39 11.72
N GLU A 41 7.21 23.26 12.39
CA GLU A 41 7.92 22.04 11.98
C GLU A 41 6.87 20.94 11.79
N PRO A 42 6.49 20.58 10.55
CA PRO A 42 5.45 19.59 10.30
C PRO A 42 5.81 18.21 10.87
N TYR A 43 4.82 17.53 11.45
CA TYR A 43 5.00 16.20 12.04
C TYR A 43 3.70 15.39 12.01
N ILE A 44 3.81 14.07 12.23
CA ILE A 44 2.68 13.20 12.54
C ILE A 44 2.59 13.10 14.07
N ALA A 45 1.48 13.52 14.65
CA ALA A 45 1.13 13.18 16.02
C ALA A 45 0.54 11.76 16.01
N ALA A 46 1.31 10.79 16.47
CA ALA A 46 0.95 9.39 16.48
C ALA A 46 0.62 8.91 17.89
N ASP A 47 -0.58 8.35 18.03
CA ASP A 47 -1.03 7.63 19.22
C ASP A 47 -1.04 6.14 18.85
N VAL A 48 -0.13 5.36 19.40
CA VAL A 48 0.10 3.97 19.03
C VAL A 48 0.03 3.07 20.26
N TYR A 49 -0.67 1.95 20.09
CA TYR A 49 -0.73 0.89 21.08
C TYR A 49 -0.47 -0.46 20.43
N SER A 50 0.27 -1.32 21.12
CA SER A 50 0.28 -2.75 20.80
C SER A 50 0.30 -3.58 22.09
N SER A 51 -0.23 -4.81 21.99
CA SER A 51 -0.21 -5.76 23.12
C SER A 51 1.20 -6.19 23.52
N SER A 52 2.20 -5.98 22.67
CA SER A 52 3.62 -6.29 22.93
C SER A 52 4.40 -5.12 23.52
N SER A 53 4.07 -3.87 23.18
CA SER A 53 4.86 -2.69 23.57
C SER A 53 4.09 -1.63 24.36
N GLY A 54 2.75 -1.81 24.56
CA GLY A 54 1.90 -0.89 25.30
C GLY A 54 1.59 0.40 24.52
N GLN A 55 1.11 1.40 25.26
CA GLN A 55 0.70 2.71 24.74
C GLN A 55 1.89 3.66 24.61
N ARG A 56 1.97 4.36 23.47
CA ARG A 56 2.99 5.41 23.23
C ARG A 56 2.39 6.55 22.44
N ASN A 57 2.84 7.78 22.74
CA ASN A 57 2.57 8.97 21.95
C ASN A 57 3.88 9.43 21.34
N VAL A 58 3.95 9.53 20.03
CA VAL A 58 5.17 9.84 19.29
C VAL A 58 4.89 10.97 18.29
N ASN A 59 5.81 11.91 18.19
CA ASN A 59 5.83 12.91 17.13
C ASN A 59 6.88 12.50 16.11
N MET A 60 6.44 12.12 14.90
CA MET A 60 7.33 11.73 13.79
C MET A 60 7.52 12.93 12.86
N PRO A 61 8.75 13.48 12.71
CA PRO A 61 9.00 14.64 11.84
C PRO A 61 8.66 14.34 10.37
N LEU A 62 7.99 15.30 9.70
CA LEU A 62 7.62 15.21 8.29
C LEU A 62 8.69 15.85 7.41
N ASN A 63 9.71 15.09 7.04
CA ASN A 63 10.75 15.51 6.08
C ASN A 63 10.34 15.26 4.62
N ALA A 64 9.25 14.53 4.40
CA ALA A 64 8.66 14.17 3.11
C ALA A 64 7.15 13.99 3.30
N CYS A 65 6.43 13.49 2.31
CA CYS A 65 5.03 13.09 2.45
C CYS A 65 4.95 11.56 2.67
N PRO A 66 4.98 11.09 3.92
CA PRO A 66 4.79 9.66 4.19
C PRO A 66 3.32 9.29 4.02
N TYR A 67 3.09 8.26 3.22
CA TYR A 67 1.76 7.70 3.01
C TYR A 67 1.45 6.67 4.10
N ASP A 68 0.21 6.61 4.54
CA ASP A 68 -0.33 5.42 5.21
C ASP A 68 -0.76 4.36 4.17
N LEU A 69 -1.08 3.15 4.64
CA LEU A 69 -1.35 2.02 3.76
C LEU A 69 -2.50 2.26 2.76
N PRO A 70 -3.70 2.72 3.15
CA PRO A 70 -4.75 3.04 2.19
C PRO A 70 -4.39 4.17 1.22
N ALA A 71 -3.75 5.24 1.69
CA ALA A 71 -3.33 6.36 0.83
C ALA A 71 -2.31 5.90 -0.22
N LEU A 72 -1.40 4.98 0.14
CA LEU A 72 -0.43 4.38 -0.78
C LEU A 72 -1.12 3.60 -1.92
N PHE A 73 -2.17 2.83 -1.62
CA PHE A 73 -2.97 2.16 -2.65
C PHE A 73 -3.66 3.14 -3.60
N PHE A 74 -4.21 4.23 -3.07
CA PHE A 74 -4.81 5.27 -3.90
C PHE A 74 -3.79 5.99 -4.76
N LEU A 75 -2.60 6.30 -4.22
CA LEU A 75 -1.50 6.87 -4.98
C LEU A 75 -1.10 5.95 -6.14
N ALA A 76 -0.87 4.66 -5.88
CA ALA A 76 -0.49 3.69 -6.89
C ALA A 76 -1.51 3.59 -8.04
N ARG A 77 -2.82 3.70 -7.75
CA ARG A 77 -3.88 3.69 -8.77
C ARG A 77 -3.92 4.97 -9.61
N ASN A 78 -3.38 6.08 -9.11
CA ASN A 78 -3.36 7.36 -9.82
C ASN A 78 -2.02 7.65 -10.51
N MET A 79 -1.05 6.73 -10.43
CA MET A 79 0.24 6.91 -11.10
C MET A 79 0.09 6.84 -12.62
N ASP A 80 0.82 7.71 -13.31
CA ASP A 80 1.01 7.62 -14.75
C ASP A 80 2.14 6.64 -15.06
N PHE A 81 1.78 5.36 -15.23
CA PHE A 81 2.74 4.30 -15.54
C PHE A 81 3.41 4.46 -16.92
N ASP A 82 2.87 5.30 -17.81
CA ASP A 82 3.50 5.55 -19.12
C ASP A 82 4.72 6.47 -18.99
N SER A 83 4.75 7.33 -17.96
CA SER A 83 5.89 8.19 -17.65
C SER A 83 6.95 7.51 -16.78
N VAL A 84 6.66 6.32 -16.22
CA VAL A 84 7.57 5.57 -15.34
C VAL A 84 8.54 4.73 -16.14
N VAL A 85 9.84 4.88 -15.91
CA VAL A 85 10.89 4.08 -16.57
C VAL A 85 10.97 2.70 -15.90
N PRO A 86 10.77 1.60 -16.67
CA PRO A 86 10.91 0.24 -16.12
C PRO A 86 12.29 -0.03 -15.53
N GLY A 87 12.34 -0.77 -14.44
CA GLY A 87 13.57 -1.14 -13.73
C GLY A 87 14.16 -0.05 -12.82
N LYS A 88 13.68 1.19 -12.91
CA LYS A 88 14.13 2.28 -12.04
C LYS A 88 13.39 2.21 -10.69
N ARG A 89 14.13 2.46 -9.59
CA ARG A 89 13.55 2.61 -8.26
C ARG A 89 12.97 4.01 -8.08
N TYR A 90 11.73 4.08 -7.63
CA TYR A 90 11.03 5.30 -7.30
C TYR A 90 10.82 5.35 -5.78
N PRO A 91 11.56 6.22 -5.07
CA PRO A 91 11.48 6.28 -3.62
C PRO A 91 10.14 6.86 -3.16
N MET A 92 9.65 6.33 -2.05
CA MET A 92 8.48 6.80 -1.32
C MET A 92 8.74 6.70 0.17
N THR A 93 7.95 7.38 0.98
CA THR A 93 7.97 7.24 2.43
C THR A 93 6.65 6.65 2.91
N PHE A 94 6.73 5.78 3.90
CA PHE A 94 5.60 5.04 4.46
C PHE A 94 5.61 5.14 5.98
N ALA A 95 4.49 5.59 6.56
CA ALA A 95 4.33 5.67 8.01
C ALA A 95 3.57 4.44 8.52
N ILE A 96 4.14 3.73 9.46
CA ILE A 96 3.51 2.62 10.19
C ILE A 96 4.06 2.54 11.60
N ASP A 97 3.22 2.12 12.55
CA ASP A 97 3.52 2.07 13.97
C ASP A 97 4.04 3.43 14.48
N ASP A 98 5.25 3.52 14.94
CA ASP A 98 5.86 4.72 15.50
C ASP A 98 7.04 5.27 14.67
N ASP A 99 7.12 4.89 13.37
CA ASP A 99 8.23 5.29 12.52
C ASP A 99 7.82 5.60 11.07
N ILE A 100 8.71 6.28 10.35
CA ILE A 100 8.60 6.59 8.92
C ILE A 100 9.70 5.86 8.17
N TYR A 101 9.31 4.99 7.26
CA TYR A 101 10.20 4.13 6.49
C TYR A 101 10.39 4.63 5.06
N ASN A 102 11.61 4.51 4.56
CA ASN A 102 11.91 4.70 3.15
C ASN A 102 11.63 3.40 2.40
N VAL A 103 10.66 3.45 1.50
CA VAL A 103 10.28 2.35 0.63
C VAL A 103 10.45 2.77 -0.83
N TYR A 104 10.27 1.86 -1.77
CA TYR A 104 10.28 2.16 -3.20
C TYR A 104 9.34 1.23 -3.94
N PHE A 105 9.01 1.61 -5.17
CA PHE A 105 8.46 0.70 -6.15
C PHE A 105 9.33 0.65 -7.40
N ILE A 106 9.20 -0.43 -8.17
CA ILE A 106 9.86 -0.64 -9.46
C ILE A 106 8.81 -1.11 -10.46
N LEU A 107 8.62 -0.41 -11.57
CA LEU A 107 7.80 -0.90 -12.68
C LEU A 107 8.56 -2.02 -13.41
N HIS A 108 7.94 -3.19 -13.57
CA HIS A 108 8.48 -4.28 -14.37
C HIS A 108 7.94 -4.28 -15.81
N GLY A 109 6.79 -3.67 -16.04
CA GLY A 109 6.17 -3.55 -17.36
C GLY A 109 4.74 -4.08 -17.39
N ARG A 110 4.30 -4.40 -18.62
CA ARG A 110 2.95 -4.90 -18.88
C ARG A 110 3.00 -6.35 -19.29
N GLU A 111 2.05 -7.14 -18.80
CA GLU A 111 1.87 -8.54 -19.19
C GLU A 111 0.40 -8.95 -19.12
N THR A 112 0.09 -10.08 -19.71
CA THR A 112 -1.24 -10.69 -19.62
C THR A 112 -1.22 -11.82 -18.61
N ARG A 113 -2.15 -11.80 -17.63
CA ARG A 113 -2.21 -12.82 -16.58
C ARG A 113 -3.59 -13.47 -16.52
N LYS A 114 -3.62 -14.80 -16.41
CA LYS A 114 -4.86 -15.55 -16.15
C LYS A 114 -5.15 -15.57 -14.66
N ILE A 115 -6.27 -15.00 -14.25
CA ILE A 115 -6.73 -14.92 -12.86
C ILE A 115 -7.91 -15.86 -12.67
N LYS A 116 -7.78 -16.83 -11.77
CA LYS A 116 -8.85 -17.81 -11.48
C LYS A 116 -10.11 -17.10 -11.00
N GLY A 117 -11.23 -17.35 -11.66
CA GLY A 117 -12.53 -16.76 -11.36
C GLY A 117 -12.79 -15.41 -12.03
N LEU A 118 -11.77 -14.78 -12.64
CA LEU A 118 -11.90 -13.49 -13.33
C LEU A 118 -11.73 -13.65 -14.85
N GLY A 119 -10.76 -14.43 -15.31
CA GLY A 119 -10.41 -14.60 -16.71
C GLY A 119 -9.00 -14.12 -17.04
N THR A 120 -8.76 -13.78 -18.30
CA THR A 120 -7.48 -13.28 -18.78
C THR A 120 -7.48 -11.75 -18.76
N VAL A 121 -6.51 -11.16 -18.06
CA VAL A 121 -6.44 -9.72 -17.79
C VAL A 121 -5.11 -9.15 -18.28
N ARG A 122 -5.14 -8.03 -19.02
CA ARG A 122 -3.95 -7.23 -19.25
C ARG A 122 -3.59 -6.53 -17.94
N THR A 123 -2.34 -6.60 -17.54
CA THR A 123 -1.88 -6.10 -16.24
C THR A 123 -0.61 -5.26 -16.37
N ILE A 124 -0.46 -4.33 -15.45
CA ILE A 124 0.79 -3.64 -15.15
C ILE A 124 1.39 -4.34 -13.92
N LYS A 125 2.64 -4.80 -14.05
CA LYS A 125 3.39 -5.48 -13.00
C LYS A 125 4.40 -4.54 -12.38
N PHE A 126 4.41 -4.46 -11.07
CA PHE A 126 5.43 -3.72 -10.33
C PHE A 126 5.82 -4.42 -9.03
N ALA A 127 7.02 -4.13 -8.56
CA ALA A 127 7.51 -4.53 -7.26
C ALA A 127 7.34 -3.38 -6.26
N ALA A 128 7.02 -3.72 -5.01
CA ALA A 128 7.01 -2.79 -3.89
C ALA A 128 7.88 -3.33 -2.75
N LYS A 129 8.75 -2.47 -2.19
CA LYS A 129 9.59 -2.83 -1.05
C LYS A 129 8.73 -3.19 0.15
N LEU A 130 8.94 -4.39 0.69
CA LEU A 130 8.38 -4.81 1.97
C LEU A 130 9.26 -4.36 3.13
N LEU A 131 8.63 -4.00 4.24
CA LEU A 131 9.32 -3.80 5.50
C LEU A 131 9.54 -5.15 6.18
N ALA A 132 10.73 -5.36 6.73
CA ALA A 132 11.01 -6.55 7.53
C ALA A 132 10.12 -6.56 8.79
N GLY A 133 9.65 -7.75 9.17
CA GLY A 133 8.80 -7.93 10.33
C GLY A 133 8.60 -9.41 10.65
N GLU A 134 7.59 -9.74 11.45
CA GLU A 134 7.33 -11.12 11.86
C GLU A 134 6.96 -12.06 10.69
N VAL A 135 6.43 -11.52 9.59
CA VAL A 135 5.96 -12.29 8.43
C VAL A 135 6.88 -12.14 7.24
N PHE A 136 7.41 -10.93 6.99
CA PHE A 136 8.22 -10.62 5.82
C PHE A 136 9.70 -10.53 6.18
N THR A 137 10.56 -11.08 5.33
CA THR A 137 12.01 -11.01 5.52
C THR A 137 12.58 -9.61 5.25
N GLY A 138 11.88 -8.82 4.42
CA GLY A 138 12.35 -7.52 3.94
C GLY A 138 13.50 -7.59 2.93
N GLU A 139 13.96 -8.78 2.56
CA GLU A 139 15.04 -8.99 1.59
C GLU A 139 14.53 -8.93 0.16
N GLU A 140 13.33 -9.43 -0.07
CA GLU A 140 12.68 -9.46 -1.38
C GLU A 140 11.48 -8.51 -1.43
N ASP A 141 11.15 -8.06 -2.65
CA ASP A 141 10.04 -7.15 -2.89
C ASP A 141 8.73 -7.92 -3.09
N MET A 142 7.61 -7.34 -2.68
CA MET A 142 6.29 -7.83 -3.05
C MET A 142 6.01 -7.50 -4.50
N MET A 143 5.54 -8.49 -5.27
CA MET A 143 5.10 -8.31 -6.64
C MET A 143 3.59 -8.06 -6.69
N ILE A 144 3.18 -7.03 -7.42
CA ILE A 144 1.78 -6.61 -7.53
C ILE A 144 1.41 -6.48 -9.01
N TRP A 145 0.22 -6.95 -9.36
CA TRP A 145 -0.39 -6.79 -10.68
C TRP A 145 -1.69 -6.02 -10.54
N VAL A 146 -1.75 -4.88 -11.22
CA VAL A 146 -2.97 -4.08 -11.35
C VAL A 146 -3.51 -4.17 -12.78
N THR A 147 -4.79 -3.88 -12.97
CA THR A 147 -5.39 -3.83 -14.30
C THR A 147 -4.72 -2.75 -15.16
N ASP A 148 -4.43 -3.07 -16.43
CA ASP A 148 -3.93 -2.12 -17.43
C ASP A 148 -5.13 -1.42 -18.11
N ASP A 149 -5.87 -0.68 -17.30
CA ASP A 149 -6.99 0.19 -17.68
C ASP A 149 -7.12 1.34 -16.67
N ASP A 150 -8.06 2.24 -16.88
CA ASP A 150 -8.24 3.44 -16.05
C ASP A 150 -8.66 3.16 -14.60
N ASN A 151 -9.11 1.93 -14.28
CA ASN A 151 -9.44 1.56 -12.90
C ASN A 151 -8.21 1.21 -12.08
N ARG A 152 -7.17 0.58 -12.68
CA ARG A 152 -5.91 0.17 -12.03
C ARG A 152 -6.14 -0.56 -10.70
N ILE A 153 -7.09 -1.51 -10.69
CA ILE A 153 -7.38 -2.29 -9.48
C ILE A 153 -6.39 -3.44 -9.33
N PRO A 154 -5.92 -3.73 -8.10
CA PRO A 154 -5.08 -4.89 -7.85
C PRO A 154 -5.85 -6.19 -8.17
N VAL A 155 -5.26 -7.05 -9.01
CA VAL A 155 -5.86 -8.34 -9.39
C VAL A 155 -5.07 -9.53 -8.88
N TRP A 156 -3.78 -9.34 -8.55
CA TRP A 156 -2.91 -10.36 -8.01
C TRP A 156 -1.76 -9.73 -7.23
N PHE A 157 -1.31 -10.41 -6.18
CA PHE A 157 -0.03 -10.12 -5.53
C PHE A 157 0.69 -11.40 -5.11
N GLU A 158 2.01 -11.32 -4.97
CA GLU A 158 2.89 -12.33 -4.43
C GLU A 158 3.87 -11.65 -3.48
N ALA A 159 3.93 -12.11 -2.23
CA ALA A 159 4.82 -11.59 -1.21
C ALA A 159 5.66 -12.72 -0.62
N PRO A 160 6.99 -12.62 -0.65
CA PRO A 160 7.86 -13.58 0.02
C PRO A 160 7.67 -13.48 1.53
N ILE A 161 7.52 -14.63 2.17
CA ILE A 161 7.39 -14.76 3.62
C ILE A 161 8.49 -15.70 4.12
N MET A 162 8.69 -15.76 5.44
CA MET A 162 9.76 -16.58 6.03
C MET A 162 9.75 -18.04 5.56
N VAL A 163 8.58 -18.59 5.24
CA VAL A 163 8.46 -19.94 4.68
C VAL A 163 7.55 -19.90 3.46
N GLY A 164 8.13 -19.75 2.27
CA GLY A 164 7.42 -19.77 0.99
C GLY A 164 6.93 -18.39 0.52
N THR A 165 5.78 -18.35 -0.15
CA THR A 165 5.20 -17.15 -0.74
C THR A 165 3.73 -17.05 -0.39
N ALA A 166 3.32 -15.92 0.18
CA ALA A 166 1.92 -15.56 0.28
C ALA A 166 1.43 -14.98 -1.05
N SER A 167 0.26 -15.36 -1.51
CA SER A 167 -0.34 -14.78 -2.72
C SER A 167 -1.82 -14.52 -2.52
N GLY A 168 -2.33 -13.50 -3.18
CA GLY A 168 -3.73 -13.17 -3.19
C GLY A 168 -4.21 -12.74 -4.57
N ARG A 169 -5.52 -12.88 -4.79
CA ARG A 169 -6.16 -12.48 -6.04
C ARG A 169 -7.44 -11.71 -5.79
N LEU A 170 -7.82 -10.91 -6.76
CA LEU A 170 -9.13 -10.27 -6.77
C LEU A 170 -10.23 -11.36 -6.77
N ALA A 171 -11.10 -11.34 -5.77
CA ALA A 171 -12.24 -12.25 -5.66
C ALA A 171 -13.50 -11.64 -6.29
N GLU A 172 -13.79 -10.40 -5.94
CA GLU A 172 -14.99 -9.67 -6.35
C GLU A 172 -14.67 -8.19 -6.57
N TYR A 173 -15.43 -7.54 -7.42
CA TYR A 173 -15.38 -6.10 -7.60
C TYR A 173 -16.76 -5.54 -7.94
N SER A 174 -17.00 -4.30 -7.57
CA SER A 174 -18.22 -3.55 -7.91
C SER A 174 -17.93 -2.05 -7.94
N GLY A 175 -18.86 -1.25 -8.50
CA GLY A 175 -18.78 0.19 -8.47
C GLY A 175 -17.56 0.78 -9.18
N LEU A 176 -17.05 0.14 -10.24
CA LEU A 176 -15.93 0.66 -11.02
C LEU A 176 -16.33 1.97 -11.70
N LYS A 177 -15.43 2.95 -11.65
CA LYS A 177 -15.64 4.26 -12.30
C LYS A 177 -15.58 4.16 -13.83
N TYR A 178 -14.74 3.24 -14.34
CA TYR A 178 -14.50 3.03 -15.76
C TYR A 178 -14.82 1.60 -16.17
N PRO A 179 -15.03 1.30 -17.46
CA PRO A 179 -15.17 -0.06 -17.95
C PRO A 179 -13.95 -0.92 -17.61
N PHE A 180 -14.14 -2.21 -17.30
CA PHE A 180 -13.05 -3.15 -17.09
C PHE A 180 -12.46 -3.59 -18.43
N SER A 181 -11.81 -2.67 -19.15
CA SER A 181 -11.35 -2.87 -20.53
C SER A 181 -10.10 -3.74 -20.63
N SER A 182 -9.40 -4.00 -19.54
CA SER A 182 -8.25 -4.90 -19.49
C SER A 182 -8.62 -6.39 -19.46
N LEU A 183 -9.88 -6.74 -19.18
CA LEU A 183 -10.37 -8.13 -19.24
C LEU A 183 -10.53 -8.55 -20.71
N THR A 184 -9.70 -9.49 -21.18
CA THR A 184 -9.66 -9.89 -22.60
C THR A 184 -10.51 -11.12 -22.92
N ASN A 185 -10.66 -12.06 -21.96
CA ASN A 185 -11.53 -13.23 -22.09
C ASN A 185 -12.10 -13.60 -20.71
N LYS A 186 -13.39 -13.86 -20.69
CA LYS A 186 -14.08 -14.44 -19.53
C LYS A 186 -13.96 -15.95 -19.51
#